data_7a30656109d4e34c15a8f0020e0cd318
#
_entry.id   7a30656109d4e34c15a8f0020e0cd318
#
_cell.length_a   1.000
_cell.length_b   1.000
_cell.length_c   1.000
_cell.angle_alpha   90.00
_cell.angle_beta   90.00
_cell.angle_gamma   90.00
#
_symmetry.space_group_name_H-M   'P 1'
#
loop_
_entity.id
_entity.type
_entity.pdbx_description
1 polymer ?
#
loop_
_entity_poly.entity_id
_entity_poly.type
_entity_poly.pdbx_seq_one_letter_code
_entity_poly.pdbx_strand_id
1 'polypeptide(L)'
;MTNLIQWTPFRELDRVFEDDFFMPIASRLHAPAVDLYETDNDVVAEVSIPGIDPKKVDVEIENNILHIRSNEESVSEDKGKGYYRKEVRRGMFARSIGLPVDVDADKVKATSEKGILKIVMPKSEKAKPKKVSVDIKD
;
A
#
# COMPACT_ATOMS: atom_id res chain seq x y z
N MET A 1 6.86 -7.30 -49.89
CA MET A 1 6.43 -6.44 -48.95
C MET A 1 6.90 -6.71 -47.56
N THR A 2 7.40 -5.73 -47.12
CA THR A 2 8.01 -5.80 -45.85
C THR A 2 6.99 -5.80 -44.77
N ASN A 3 6.90 -6.89 -44.14
CA ASN A 3 6.37 -6.84 -42.82
C ASN A 3 7.23 -5.94 -41.98
N LEU A 4 6.90 -4.76 -42.04
CA LEU A 4 7.37 -3.89 -41.06
C LEU A 4 6.81 -4.37 -39.73
N ILE A 5 7.58 -5.22 -39.11
CA ILE A 5 7.51 -5.30 -37.71
C ILE A 5 7.77 -3.88 -37.25
N GLN A 6 6.72 -3.18 -36.98
CA GLN A 6 6.85 -1.89 -36.37
C GLN A 6 7.58 -2.05 -35.07
N TRP A 7 8.85 -1.87 -35.16
CA TRP A 7 9.61 -1.64 -34.00
C TRP A 7 9.22 -0.29 -33.44
N THR A 8 8.38 -0.28 -32.44
CA THR A 8 8.02 0.92 -31.72
C THR A 8 8.67 0.86 -30.36
N PRO A 9 9.94 1.28 -30.23
CA PRO A 9 10.59 1.32 -28.93
C PRO A 9 9.88 2.30 -27.99
N PHE A 10 9.12 3.21 -28.57
CA PHE A 10 8.33 4.17 -27.80
C PHE A 10 6.99 3.62 -27.32
N ARG A 11 6.56 2.49 -27.81
CA ARG A 11 5.30 1.88 -27.40
C ARG A 11 5.39 1.26 -26.00
N GLU A 12 6.53 0.70 -25.68
CA GLU A 12 6.80 0.26 -24.32
C GLU A 12 7.08 1.43 -23.38
N LEU A 13 7.71 2.46 -23.90
CA LEU A 13 7.88 3.70 -23.17
C LEU A 13 6.55 4.42 -22.95
N ASP A 14 5.65 4.41 -23.93
CA ASP A 14 4.32 4.96 -23.76
C ASP A 14 3.51 4.22 -22.71
N ARG A 15 3.65 2.90 -22.62
CA ARG A 15 3.04 2.12 -21.52
C ARG A 15 3.65 2.45 -20.17
N VAL A 16 4.95 2.58 -20.11
CA VAL A 16 5.65 2.98 -18.90
C VAL A 16 5.28 4.42 -18.54
N PHE A 17 5.09 5.27 -19.54
CA PHE A 17 4.67 6.65 -19.31
C PHE A 17 3.18 6.79 -19.00
N GLU A 18 2.31 5.97 -19.57
CA GLU A 18 0.88 6.02 -19.31
C GLU A 18 0.52 5.37 -17.97
N ASP A 19 1.10 4.23 -17.68
CA ASP A 19 0.76 3.46 -16.50
C ASP A 19 1.61 3.77 -15.26
N ASP A 20 2.87 4.15 -15.43
CA ASP A 20 3.78 4.32 -14.30
C ASP A 20 4.42 5.69 -14.17
N PHE A 21 4.37 6.56 -15.15
CA PHE A 21 5.12 7.81 -15.11
C PHE A 21 4.27 9.08 -14.98
N PHE A 22 3.11 9.15 -15.63
CA PHE A 22 2.27 10.35 -15.59
C PHE A 22 1.15 10.31 -14.58
N MET A 23 0.41 9.22 -14.51
CA MET A 23 -0.56 9.05 -13.44
C MET A 23 0.10 8.88 -12.08
N PRO A 24 1.22 8.21 -11.98
CA PRO A 24 1.85 8.01 -10.69
C PRO A 24 2.62 9.20 -10.15
N ILE A 25 2.97 10.21 -10.92
CA ILE A 25 3.63 11.36 -10.29
C ILE A 25 2.68 12.07 -9.34
N ALA A 26 1.44 12.27 -9.73
CA ALA A 26 0.43 12.79 -8.84
C ALA A 26 0.06 11.79 -7.74
N SER A 27 -0.01 10.48 -8.05
CA SER A 27 -0.28 9.45 -7.05
C SER A 27 0.94 9.08 -6.23
N ARG A 28 2.15 9.18 -6.74
CA ARG A 28 3.39 8.97 -5.97
C ARG A 28 3.64 10.06 -4.95
N LEU A 29 3.21 11.28 -5.24
CA LEU A 29 3.27 12.38 -4.28
C LEU A 29 2.28 12.17 -3.14
N HIS A 30 1.24 11.36 -3.36
CA HIS A 30 0.20 11.08 -2.37
C HIS A 30 0.21 9.63 -1.85
N ALA A 31 0.91 8.72 -2.55
CA ALA A 31 1.04 7.34 -2.09
C ALA A 31 2.09 7.26 -0.98
N PRO A 32 1.72 6.74 0.18
CA PRO A 32 2.68 6.60 1.27
C PRO A 32 3.76 5.57 0.93
N ALA A 33 4.96 5.80 1.41
CA ALA A 33 6.01 4.80 1.35
C ALA A 33 5.66 3.63 2.26
N VAL A 34 5.83 2.42 1.76
CA VAL A 34 5.55 1.20 2.51
C VAL A 34 6.80 0.33 2.53
N ASP A 35 7.25 0.01 3.72
CA ASP A 35 8.30 -0.97 3.94
C ASP A 35 7.67 -2.27 4.42
N LEU A 36 7.99 -3.36 3.72
CA LEU A 36 7.50 -4.69 4.05
C LEU A 36 8.67 -5.58 4.40
N TYR A 37 8.61 -6.23 5.56
CA TYR A 37 9.65 -7.18 5.96
C TYR A 37 9.05 -8.34 6.72
N GLU A 38 9.79 -9.42 6.84
CA GLU A 38 9.39 -10.61 7.56
C GLU A 38 10.26 -10.83 8.79
N THR A 39 9.61 -11.30 9.85
CA THR A 39 10.28 -11.92 10.98
C THR A 39 9.97 -13.42 10.97
N ASP A 40 10.45 -14.18 11.93
CA ASP A 40 10.17 -15.62 12.00
C ASP A 40 8.67 -15.92 12.09
N ASN A 41 7.94 -15.08 12.80
CA ASN A 41 6.52 -15.30 13.07
C ASN A 41 5.57 -14.35 12.37
N ASP A 42 6.06 -13.24 11.88
CA ASP A 42 5.21 -12.16 11.38
C ASP A 42 5.67 -11.62 10.03
N VAL A 43 4.73 -11.06 9.30
CA VAL A 43 4.99 -10.12 8.21
C VAL A 43 4.64 -8.74 8.74
N VAL A 44 5.54 -7.79 8.58
CA VAL A 44 5.36 -6.43 9.10
C VAL A 44 5.37 -5.43 7.97
N ALA A 45 4.38 -4.56 7.93
CA ALA A 45 4.33 -3.43 7.01
C ALA A 45 4.41 -2.14 7.81
N GLU A 46 5.31 -1.25 7.43
CA GLU A 46 5.41 0.08 7.98
C GLU A 46 5.05 1.11 6.92
N VAL A 47 4.02 1.89 7.19
CA VAL A 47 3.47 2.85 6.24
C VAL A 47 3.66 4.24 6.80
N SER A 48 4.32 5.10 6.02
CA SER A 48 4.47 6.50 6.41
C SER A 48 3.20 7.27 6.07
N ILE A 49 2.53 7.81 7.08
CA ILE A 49 1.27 8.55 6.92
C ILE A 49 1.34 9.95 7.56
N PRO A 50 2.35 10.78 7.19
CA PRO A 50 2.46 12.08 7.81
C PRO A 50 1.26 12.97 7.46
N GLY A 51 0.69 13.61 8.47
CA GLY A 51 -0.45 14.49 8.29
C GLY A 51 -1.79 13.80 8.03
N ILE A 52 -1.84 12.47 8.11
CA ILE A 52 -3.07 11.70 7.92
C ILE A 52 -3.55 11.20 9.27
N ASP A 53 -4.85 11.32 9.54
CA ASP A 53 -5.45 10.78 10.74
C ASP A 53 -5.49 9.25 10.66
N PRO A 54 -4.81 8.53 11.56
CA PRO A 54 -4.81 7.07 11.54
C PRO A 54 -6.19 6.45 11.65
N LYS A 55 -7.14 7.14 12.26
CA LYS A 55 -8.53 6.67 12.40
C LYS A 55 -9.28 6.61 11.08
N LYS A 56 -8.77 7.32 10.07
CA LYS A 56 -9.37 7.34 8.72
C LYS A 56 -8.67 6.40 7.76
N VAL A 57 -7.74 5.60 8.25
CA VAL A 57 -7.03 4.60 7.44
C VAL A 57 -7.66 3.24 7.67
N ASP A 58 -8.11 2.64 6.59
CA ASP A 58 -8.65 1.28 6.59
C ASP A 58 -7.58 0.30 6.12
N VAL A 59 -7.43 -0.78 6.87
CA VAL A 59 -6.49 -1.85 6.55
C VAL A 59 -7.29 -3.13 6.41
N GLU A 60 -7.14 -3.80 5.29
CA GLU A 60 -7.84 -5.03 4.98
C GLU A 60 -6.89 -6.02 4.32
N ILE A 61 -7.08 -7.30 4.63
CA ILE A 61 -6.34 -8.38 3.97
C ILE A 61 -7.35 -9.29 3.30
N GLU A 62 -7.23 -9.41 2.00
CA GLU A 62 -8.07 -10.28 1.18
C GLU A 62 -7.21 -11.01 0.16
N ASN A 63 -7.37 -12.33 0.05
CA ASN A 63 -6.60 -13.16 -0.88
C ASN A 63 -5.08 -12.97 -0.76
N ASN A 64 -4.61 -12.81 0.46
CA ASN A 64 -3.21 -12.58 0.78
C ASN A 64 -2.64 -11.29 0.18
N ILE A 65 -3.51 -10.31 -0.02
CA ILE A 65 -3.16 -8.97 -0.46
C ILE A 65 -3.52 -7.99 0.65
N LEU A 66 -2.56 -7.18 1.04
CA LEU A 66 -2.76 -6.12 2.01
C LEU A 66 -3.28 -4.88 1.29
N HIS A 67 -4.47 -4.44 1.65
CA HIS A 67 -5.08 -3.23 1.13
C HIS A 67 -5.07 -2.15 2.20
N ILE A 68 -4.52 -1.01 1.87
CA ILE A 68 -4.47 0.16 2.76
C ILE A 68 -5.16 1.31 2.04
N ARG A 69 -6.16 1.88 2.67
CA ARG A 69 -6.92 3.00 2.11
C ARG A 69 -7.09 4.10 3.12
N SER A 70 -7.03 5.32 2.68
CA SER A 70 -7.37 6.49 3.48
C SER A 70 -8.49 7.26 2.82
N ASN A 71 -9.51 7.57 3.60
CA ASN A 71 -10.64 8.39 3.20
C ASN A 71 -10.63 9.69 4.00
N GLU A 72 -9.71 10.57 3.68
CA GLU A 72 -9.65 11.87 4.36
C GLU A 72 -10.37 12.91 3.55
N GLU A 73 -11.44 13.48 4.12
CA GLU A 73 -12.19 14.58 3.53
C GLU A 73 -12.03 15.80 4.42
N SER A 74 -11.48 16.87 3.85
CA SER A 74 -11.35 18.15 4.54
C SER A 74 -12.22 19.18 3.84
N VAL A 75 -13.14 19.78 4.59
CA VAL A 75 -14.03 20.85 4.10
C VAL A 75 -13.63 22.14 4.76
N SER A 76 -13.26 23.13 3.97
CA SER A 76 -12.97 24.47 4.44
C SER A 76 -14.00 25.44 3.87
N GLU A 77 -14.71 26.15 4.74
CA GLU A 77 -15.66 27.18 4.36
C GLU A 77 -15.14 28.54 4.82
N ASP A 78 -15.07 29.48 3.89
CA ASP A 78 -14.73 30.87 4.21
C ASP A 78 -15.86 31.77 3.78
N LYS A 79 -16.46 32.48 4.76
CA LYS A 79 -17.54 33.45 4.56
C LYS A 79 -17.01 34.85 4.84
N GLY A 80 -16.56 35.55 3.80
CA GLY A 80 -16.18 36.92 3.89
C GLY A 80 -17.29 37.87 3.47
N LYS A 81 -17.11 39.18 3.71
CA LYS A 81 -18.05 40.19 3.23
C LYS A 81 -18.14 40.21 1.72
N GLY A 82 -19.26 39.73 1.17
CA GLY A 82 -19.55 39.74 -0.25
C GLY A 82 -19.03 38.54 -1.03
N TYR A 83 -18.46 37.51 -0.37
CA TYR A 83 -18.09 36.30 -1.05
C TYR A 83 -18.28 35.06 -0.17
N TYR A 84 -18.50 33.95 -0.83
CA TYR A 84 -18.58 32.63 -0.22
C TYR A 84 -17.60 31.70 -0.93
N ARG A 85 -16.69 31.11 -0.16
CA ARG A 85 -15.73 30.19 -0.69
C ARG A 85 -15.78 28.88 0.08
N LYS A 86 -16.05 27.80 -0.64
CA LYS A 86 -16.05 26.46 -0.08
C LYS A 86 -14.97 25.63 -0.78
N GLU A 87 -14.00 25.20 -0.05
CA GLU A 87 -13.00 24.25 -0.55
C GLU A 87 -13.22 22.89 0.08
N VAL A 88 -13.37 21.87 -0.77
CA VAL A 88 -13.45 20.48 -0.35
C VAL A 88 -12.16 19.79 -0.82
N ARG A 89 -11.34 19.38 0.12
CA ARG A 89 -10.16 18.59 -0.19
C ARG A 89 -10.40 17.15 0.20
N ARG A 90 -10.27 16.26 -0.76
CA ARG A 90 -10.32 14.82 -0.53
C ARG A 90 -8.91 14.25 -0.68
N GLY A 91 -8.26 13.93 0.44
CA GLY A 91 -7.04 13.17 0.44
C GLY A 91 -7.37 11.69 0.46
N MET A 92 -7.36 11.06 -0.69
CA MET A 92 -7.55 9.62 -0.80
C MET A 92 -6.27 8.98 -1.29
N PHE A 93 -5.77 8.02 -0.57
CA PHE A 93 -4.79 7.11 -1.11
C PHE A 93 -5.28 5.67 -0.98
N ALA A 94 -4.87 4.85 -1.90
CA ALA A 94 -5.13 3.42 -1.85
C ALA A 94 -3.88 2.69 -2.29
N ARG A 95 -3.49 1.68 -1.55
CA ARG A 95 -2.34 0.85 -1.89
C ARG A 95 -2.63 -0.61 -1.63
N SER A 96 -2.24 -1.45 -2.57
CA SER A 96 -2.39 -2.90 -2.46
C SER A 96 -1.03 -3.57 -2.64
N ILE A 97 -0.70 -4.46 -1.72
CA ILE A 97 0.60 -5.12 -1.68
C ILE A 97 0.37 -6.62 -1.50
N GLY A 98 0.89 -7.42 -2.43
CA GLY A 98 0.90 -8.88 -2.27
C GLY A 98 1.83 -9.29 -1.13
N LEU A 99 1.34 -10.14 -0.24
CA LEU A 99 2.13 -10.63 0.88
C LEU A 99 3.03 -11.79 0.44
N PRO A 100 4.25 -11.87 0.99
CA PRO A 100 5.20 -12.92 0.57
C PRO A 100 4.81 -14.31 1.05
N VAL A 101 4.03 -14.40 2.12
CA VAL A 101 3.57 -15.66 2.71
C VAL A 101 2.15 -15.49 3.21
N ASP A 102 1.48 -16.61 3.48
CA ASP A 102 0.14 -16.58 4.05
C ASP A 102 0.16 -16.06 5.48
N VAL A 103 -0.75 -15.15 5.78
CA VAL A 103 -0.90 -14.59 7.11
C VAL A 103 -2.29 -14.92 7.67
N ASP A 104 -2.38 -14.87 9.00
CA ASP A 104 -3.64 -15.03 9.70
C ASP A 104 -4.32 -13.66 9.82
N ALA A 105 -5.28 -13.41 8.93
CA ALA A 105 -5.96 -12.11 8.85
C ALA A 105 -6.72 -11.77 10.14
N ASP A 106 -7.16 -12.76 10.90
CA ASP A 106 -7.90 -12.53 12.15
C ASP A 106 -7.02 -12.01 13.29
N LYS A 107 -5.72 -12.16 13.17
CA LYS A 107 -4.76 -11.77 14.22
C LYS A 107 -3.93 -10.53 13.86
N VAL A 108 -4.30 -9.84 12.80
CA VAL A 108 -3.58 -8.64 12.36
C VAL A 108 -3.80 -7.50 13.34
N LYS A 109 -2.72 -6.80 13.66
CA LYS A 109 -2.76 -5.61 14.52
C LYS A 109 -2.10 -4.43 13.83
N ALA A 110 -2.75 -3.30 13.90
CA ALA A 110 -2.22 -2.05 13.37
C ALA A 110 -2.08 -1.03 14.49
N THR A 111 -0.91 -0.43 14.58
CA THR A 111 -0.62 0.63 15.55
C THR A 111 -0.05 1.84 14.82
N SER A 112 -0.35 3.02 15.31
CA SER A 112 0.18 4.26 14.75
C SER A 112 0.99 4.99 15.80
N GLU A 113 2.21 5.38 15.42
CA GLU A 113 3.10 6.15 16.27
C GLU A 113 3.94 7.09 15.40
N LYS A 114 3.94 8.37 15.76
CA LYS A 114 4.79 9.40 15.11
C LYS A 114 4.67 9.45 13.58
N GLY A 115 3.45 9.33 13.07
CA GLY A 115 3.20 9.37 11.63
C GLY A 115 3.55 8.09 10.89
N ILE A 116 3.82 7.00 11.61
CA ILE A 116 4.09 5.69 11.01
C ILE A 116 3.00 4.72 11.46
N LEU A 117 2.34 4.11 10.50
CA LEU A 117 1.40 3.02 10.73
C LEU A 117 2.13 1.71 10.61
N LYS A 118 2.18 0.96 11.69
CA LYS A 118 2.81 -0.36 11.72
C LYS A 118 1.74 -1.44 11.74
N ILE A 119 1.77 -2.31 10.75
CA ILE A 119 0.82 -3.40 10.62
C ILE A 119 1.57 -4.71 10.83
N VAL A 120 1.23 -5.40 11.91
CA VAL A 120 1.83 -6.69 12.23
C VAL A 120 0.86 -7.79 11.83
N MET A 121 1.29 -8.63 10.93
CA MET A 121 0.48 -9.72 10.36
C MET A 121 1.11 -11.06 10.72
N PRO A 122 0.58 -11.77 11.73
CA PRO A 122 1.11 -13.06 12.09
C PRO A 122 1.01 -14.04 10.92
N LYS A 123 2.08 -14.75 10.66
CA LYS A 123 2.09 -15.79 9.62
C LYS A 123 1.12 -16.90 10.01
N SER A 124 0.46 -17.47 9.01
CA SER A 124 -0.35 -18.67 9.25
C SER A 124 0.57 -19.83 9.70
N GLU A 125 0.00 -20.81 10.37
CA GLU A 125 0.79 -21.96 10.84
C GLU A 125 1.54 -22.67 9.71
N LYS A 126 0.98 -22.65 8.53
CA LYS A 126 1.61 -23.24 7.33
C LYS A 126 2.83 -22.45 6.84
N ALA A 127 2.88 -21.16 7.11
CA ALA A 127 3.94 -20.28 6.64
C ALA A 127 5.05 -20.08 7.64
N LYS A 128 4.88 -20.52 8.89
CA LYS A 128 5.92 -20.43 9.92
C LYS A 128 7.07 -21.40 9.66
N PRO A 129 8.31 -21.03 10.00
CA PRO A 129 9.43 -21.95 9.90
C PRO A 129 9.17 -23.20 10.73
N LYS A 130 9.39 -24.35 10.13
CA LYS A 130 9.29 -25.64 10.79
C LYS A 130 10.68 -26.24 10.95
N LYS A 131 11.01 -26.59 12.19
CA LYS A 131 12.20 -27.38 12.44
C LYS A 131 11.92 -28.82 12.05
N VAL A 132 12.75 -29.34 11.20
CA VAL A 132 12.72 -30.74 10.83
C VAL A 132 13.93 -31.42 11.47
N SER A 133 13.66 -32.43 12.30
CA SER A 133 14.75 -33.22 12.85
C SER A 133 15.27 -34.19 11.80
N VAL A 134 16.58 -34.30 11.72
CA VAL A 134 17.23 -35.21 10.76
C VAL A 134 17.60 -36.48 11.50
N ASP A 135 17.04 -37.60 11.07
CA ASP A 135 17.44 -38.91 11.57
C ASP A 135 18.66 -39.39 10.79
N ILE A 136 19.73 -39.60 11.51
CA ILE A 136 20.97 -40.13 10.89
C ILE A 136 20.91 -41.65 10.95
N LYS A 137 20.83 -42.25 9.80
CA LYS A 137 20.91 -43.72 9.67
C LYS A 137 22.28 -44.08 9.19
N ASP A 138 23.02 -44.80 10.00
CA ASP A 138 24.31 -45.36 9.65
C ASP A 138 24.17 -46.65 8.87
#